data_06ab595d5865f137e62eba9741919c09
#
_entry.id   06ab595d5865f137e62eba9741919c09
#
_cell.length_a   1.000
_cell.length_b   1.000
_cell.length_c   1.000
_cell.angle_alpha   90.00
_cell.angle_beta   90.00
_cell.angle_gamma   90.00
#
_symmetry.space_group_name_H-M   'P 1'
#
loop_
_entity.id
_entity.type
_entity.pdbx_description
1 polymer ?
#
loop_
_entity_poly.entity_id
_entity_poly.type
_entity_poly.pdbx_seq_one_letter_code
_entity_poly.pdbx_strand_id
1 'polypeptide(L)' 'PLVAPQNVEVTVRETANHRFTFILNHNETEVSVKLDQNYVDCFSSEAVYNQITIPGTDVAILKQEK' A
#
# COMPACT_ATOMS: atom_id res chain seq x y z
N PRO A 1 11.99 -0.72 1.94
CA PRO A 1 10.98 -0.59 0.89
C PRO A 1 10.23 -1.88 0.65
N LEU A 2 9.02 -1.75 0.14
CA LEU A 2 8.18 -2.90 -0.14
C LEU A 2 8.67 -3.62 -1.40
N VAL A 3 8.57 -4.94 -1.38
CA VAL A 3 8.80 -5.76 -2.56
C VAL A 3 7.44 -6.00 -3.22
N ALA A 4 7.26 -5.48 -4.42
CA ALA A 4 5.98 -5.55 -5.11
C ALA A 4 5.98 -6.67 -6.15
N PRO A 5 4.83 -7.34 -6.36
CA PRO A 5 4.69 -8.29 -7.45
C PRO A 5 4.78 -7.61 -8.81
N GLN A 6 4.82 -8.41 -9.86
CA GLN A 6 4.85 -7.91 -11.23
C GLN A 6 3.60 -7.06 -11.52
N ASN A 7 3.77 -5.97 -12.26
CA ASN A 7 2.71 -5.04 -12.63
C ASN A 7 2.05 -4.34 -11.43
N VAL A 8 2.78 -4.24 -10.33
CA VAL A 8 2.35 -3.48 -9.17
C VAL A 8 3.36 -2.35 -8.95
N GLU A 9 2.85 -1.13 -8.92
CA GLU A 9 3.68 0.07 -8.76
C GLU A 9 3.59 0.56 -7.32
N VAL A 10 4.73 0.91 -6.72
CA VAL A 10 4.78 1.46 -5.38
C VAL A 10 5.42 2.84 -5.45
N THR A 11 4.73 3.84 -4.93
CA THR A 11 5.20 5.22 -4.88
C THR A 11 5.08 5.72 -3.44
N VAL A 12 6.09 6.44 -2.96
CA VAL A 12 6.10 6.99 -1.61
C VAL A 12 6.11 8.50 -1.68
N ARG A 13 5.26 9.14 -0.87
CA ARG A 13 5.21 10.59 -0.70
C ARG A 13 5.29 10.90 0.78
N GLU A 14 6.01 11.96 1.12
CA GLU A 14 6.18 12.34 2.52
C GLU A 14 5.77 13.78 2.76
N THR A 15 5.14 14.00 3.89
CA THR A 15 4.88 15.33 4.44
C THR A 15 5.72 15.50 5.70
N ALA A 16 5.55 16.63 6.41
CA ALA A 16 6.29 16.87 7.65
C ALA A 16 6.03 15.79 8.70
N ASN A 17 4.80 15.26 8.76
CA ASN A 17 4.37 14.38 9.85
C ASN A 17 4.00 12.97 9.41
N HIS A 18 3.90 12.72 8.11
CA HIS A 18 3.39 11.45 7.60
C HIS A 18 4.17 10.98 6.40
N ARG A 19 4.13 9.67 6.19
CA ARG A 19 4.59 9.03 4.96
C ARG A 19 3.40 8.29 4.36
N PHE A 20 3.16 8.53 3.08
CA PHE A 20 2.08 7.87 2.34
C PHE A 20 2.70 6.92 1.33
N THR A 21 2.23 5.68 1.32
CA THR A 21 2.66 4.67 0.36
C THR A 21 1.48 4.35 -0.55
N PHE A 22 1.66 4.57 -1.85
CA PHE A 22 0.64 4.30 -2.85
C PHE A 22 1.02 3.00 -3.54
N ILE A 23 0.12 2.03 -3.53
CA ILE A 23 0.33 0.74 -4.18
C ILE A 23 -0.73 0.59 -5.24
N LEU A 24 -0.30 0.59 -6.51
CA LEU A 24 -1.20 0.52 -7.66
C LEU A 24 -1.10 -0.87 -8.28
N ASN A 25 -2.22 -1.56 -8.32
CA ASN A 25 -2.29 -2.88 -8.94
C ASN A 25 -2.75 -2.72 -10.39
N HIS A 26 -1.84 -2.91 -11.32
CA HIS A 26 -2.14 -2.83 -12.76
C HIS A 26 -2.57 -4.17 -13.36
N ASN A 27 -2.68 -5.21 -12.54
CA ASN A 27 -3.18 -6.50 -12.99
C ASN A 27 -4.71 -6.50 -13.01
N GLU A 28 -5.30 -7.39 -13.80
CA GLU A 28 -6.76 -7.53 -13.83
C GLU A 28 -7.29 -8.30 -12.64
N THR A 29 -6.43 -9.05 -11.96
CA THR A 29 -6.79 -9.86 -10.80
C THR A 29 -6.21 -9.26 -9.54
N GLU A 30 -6.72 -9.67 -8.39
CA GLU A 30 -6.20 -9.20 -7.11
C GLU A 30 -4.78 -9.67 -6.87
N VAL A 31 -4.03 -8.90 -6.11
CA VAL A 31 -2.69 -9.26 -5.68
C VAL A 31 -2.56 -9.07 -4.18
N SER A 32 -1.67 -9.84 -3.56
CA SER A 32 -1.30 -9.66 -2.17
C SER A 32 0.12 -9.11 -2.11
N VAL A 33 0.30 -8.05 -1.34
CA VAL A 33 1.60 -7.39 -1.17
C VAL A 33 2.00 -7.54 0.29
N LYS A 34 3.19 -8.07 0.54
CA LYS A 34 3.72 -8.20 1.89
C LYS A 34 4.17 -6.83 2.39
N LEU A 35 3.80 -6.53 3.62
CA LEU A 35 4.14 -5.27 4.26
C LEU A 35 5.33 -5.48 5.19
N ASP A 36 6.25 -4.53 5.17
CA ASP A 36 7.44 -4.57 6.01
C ASP A 36 7.25 -3.86 7.35
N GLN A 37 6.17 -3.12 7.50
CA GLN A 37 5.86 -2.35 8.69
C GLN A 37 4.36 -2.27 8.89
N ASN A 38 3.93 -1.64 9.98
CA ASN A 38 2.52 -1.39 10.23
C ASN A 38 2.10 -0.10 9.54
N TYR A 39 0.92 -0.11 8.96
CA TYR A 39 0.35 1.01 8.23
C TYR A 39 -1.09 1.24 8.65
N VAL A 40 -1.64 2.37 8.23
CA VAL A 40 -3.08 2.65 8.34
C VAL A 40 -3.62 2.86 6.94
N ASP A 41 -4.71 2.15 6.62
CA ASP A 41 -5.39 2.32 5.33
C ASP A 41 -6.11 3.66 5.33
N CYS A 42 -5.80 4.52 4.37
CA CYS A 42 -6.39 5.86 4.31
C CYS A 42 -7.88 5.85 4.00
N PHE A 43 -8.39 4.80 3.36
CA PHE A 43 -9.81 4.73 3.00
C PHE A 43 -10.68 4.23 4.17
N SER A 44 -10.18 3.24 4.91
CA SER A 44 -10.96 2.60 5.98
C SER A 44 -10.55 3.08 7.36
N SER A 45 -9.40 3.71 7.50
CA SER A 45 -8.79 4.11 8.77
C SER A 45 -8.43 2.92 9.65
N GLU A 46 -8.33 1.73 9.07
CA GLU A 46 -7.98 0.51 9.79
C GLU A 46 -6.48 0.26 9.73
N ALA A 47 -5.94 -0.33 10.79
CA ALA A 47 -4.54 -0.74 10.81
C ALA A 47 -4.36 -1.95 9.89
N VAL A 48 -3.30 -1.93 9.09
CA VAL A 48 -2.93 -3.06 8.23
C VAL A 48 -1.49 -3.46 8.52
N TYR A 49 -1.24 -4.74 8.55
CA TYR A 49 0.08 -5.29 8.84
C TYR A 49 0.19 -6.67 8.18
N ASN A 50 1.42 -7.17 8.06
CA ASN A 50 1.76 -8.42 7.38
C ASN A 50 1.57 -8.38 5.88
N GLN A 51 0.35 -8.23 5.41
CA GLN A 51 0.08 -8.16 3.97
C GLN A 51 -1.24 -7.43 3.73
N ILE A 52 -1.40 -6.97 2.50
CA ILE A 52 -2.63 -6.33 2.04
C ILE A 52 -3.00 -6.95 0.69
N THR A 53 -4.30 -7.17 0.48
CA THR A 53 -4.82 -7.66 -0.79
C THR A 53 -5.47 -6.51 -1.52
N ILE A 54 -5.07 -6.29 -2.77
CA ILE A 54 -5.57 -5.17 -3.58
C ILE A 54 -6.30 -5.75 -4.77
N PRO A 55 -7.59 -5.40 -4.97
CA PRO A 55 -8.34 -5.87 -6.13
C PRO A 55 -7.67 -5.48 -7.44
N GLY A 56 -8.03 -6.16 -8.52
CA GLY A 56 -7.51 -5.85 -9.84
C GLY A 56 -7.81 -4.42 -10.25
N THR A 57 -6.84 -3.76 -10.87
CA THR A 57 -6.94 -2.38 -11.35
C THR A 57 -7.34 -1.37 -10.27
N ASP A 58 -6.95 -1.64 -9.03
CA ASP A 58 -7.27 -0.78 -7.90
C ASP A 58 -6.00 -0.26 -7.23
N VAL A 59 -6.17 0.61 -6.24
CA VAL A 59 -5.07 1.26 -5.55
C VAL A 59 -5.28 1.16 -4.05
N ALA A 60 -4.19 1.00 -3.30
CA ALA A 60 -4.18 1.13 -1.85
C ALA A 60 -3.34 2.35 -1.49
N ILE A 61 -3.81 3.12 -0.53
CA ILE A 61 -3.07 4.26 0.00
C ILE A 61 -2.89 4.02 1.49
N LEU A 62 -1.64 3.84 1.89
CA LEU A 62 -1.29 3.49 3.27
C LEU A 62 -0.53 4.63 3.90
N LYS A 63 -0.80 4.87 5.16
CA LYS A 63 -0.23 5.98 5.90
C LYS A 63 0.58 5.48 7.09
N GLN A 64 1.70 6.14 7.35
CA GLN A 64 2.50 5.96 8.55
C GLN A 64 2.80 7.32 9.15
N GLU A 65 2.89 7.39 10.46
CA GLU A 65 3.38 8.58 11.14
C GLU A 65 4.90 8.56 11.19
N LYS A 66 5.49 9.71 11.06
CA LYS A 66 6.93 9.85 11.20
C LYS A 66 7.35 9.97 12.65
#